data_46c3e9891b20029afe8d99a039044263
#
_entry.id   46c3e9891b20029afe8d99a039044263
#
_cell.length_a   1.000
_cell.length_b   1.000
_cell.length_c   1.000
_cell.angle_alpha   90.00
_cell.angle_beta   90.00
_cell.angle_gamma   90.00
#
_symmetry.space_group_name_H-M   'P 1'
#
loop_
_entity.id
_entity.type
_entity.pdbx_description
1 polymer ?
#
loop_
_entity_poly.entity_id
_entity_poly.type
_entity_poly.pdbx_seq_one_letter_code
_entity_poly.pdbx_strand_id
1 'polypeptide(L)'
;MKTFVLNGWSASEQAWDLCAFPRDRVFSYVDQLEGLPEKAVEAEDEVILVGWSMGGSAALRLAVSYPEKIKGLVLVAATARMMKDDGWAGMSERRLAALEVGLKMTHGEGFFGIPDGKPNPYILDEERNLARGLVYLRETDLRAALNELKASGRLKCPVAIFQSERDGIVRAENAAYLKSIFPQASVTMVPGSEHALPIIIPDAIDAAVSAVNRPYS
;
A
#
# COMPACT_ATOMS: atom_id res chain seq x y z
N MET A 1 -19.13 5.43 -7.90
CA MET A 1 -17.67 5.40 -7.68
C MET A 1 -17.33 4.13 -6.92
N LYS A 2 -16.36 3.37 -7.38
CA LYS A 2 -15.92 2.09 -6.78
C LYS A 2 -14.75 2.30 -5.84
N THR A 3 -14.69 1.49 -4.77
CA THR A 3 -13.54 1.45 -3.86
C THR A 3 -12.78 0.14 -4.07
N PHE A 4 -11.56 0.24 -4.57
CA PHE A 4 -10.65 -0.88 -4.80
C PHE A 4 -9.56 -0.91 -3.75
N VAL A 5 -9.37 -2.08 -3.17
CA VAL A 5 -8.37 -2.35 -2.15
C VAL A 5 -7.26 -3.20 -2.73
N LEU A 6 -6.01 -2.82 -2.50
CA LEU A 6 -4.82 -3.53 -2.97
C LEU A 6 -4.03 -4.03 -1.76
N ASN A 7 -3.89 -5.34 -1.65
CA ASN A 7 -3.21 -5.99 -0.52
C ASN A 7 -1.68 -5.91 -0.60
N GLY A 8 -1.06 -6.03 0.57
CA GLY A 8 0.38 -6.23 0.68
C GLY A 8 0.84 -7.60 0.15
N TRP A 9 2.15 -7.76 -0.02
CA TRP A 9 2.77 -9.05 -0.35
C TRP A 9 2.42 -10.09 0.71
N SER A 10 2.01 -11.27 0.24
CA SER A 10 1.62 -12.39 1.11
C SER A 10 0.50 -12.06 2.11
N ALA A 11 -0.37 -11.10 1.78
CA ALA A 11 -1.49 -10.70 2.62
C ALA A 11 -2.81 -11.31 2.14
N SER A 12 -3.65 -11.71 3.08
CA SER A 12 -5.03 -12.16 2.83
C SER A 12 -6.01 -10.98 2.86
N GLU A 13 -7.23 -11.22 2.38
CA GLU A 13 -8.34 -10.24 2.51
C GLU A 13 -8.69 -9.93 3.97
N GLN A 14 -8.41 -10.86 4.89
CA GLN A 14 -8.65 -10.70 6.34
C GLN A 14 -7.89 -9.51 6.96
N ALA A 15 -6.85 -9.00 6.28
CA ALA A 15 -6.18 -7.77 6.67
C ALA A 15 -7.15 -6.60 6.88
N TRP A 16 -8.31 -6.63 6.21
CA TRP A 16 -9.30 -5.55 6.19
C TRP A 16 -10.58 -5.87 6.98
N ASP A 17 -10.66 -7.02 7.67
CA ASP A 17 -11.89 -7.46 8.36
C ASP A 17 -12.31 -6.53 9.50
N LEU A 18 -11.37 -5.79 10.09
CA LEU A 18 -11.65 -4.81 11.11
C LEU A 18 -12.04 -3.43 10.54
N CYS A 19 -11.88 -3.21 9.25
CA CYS A 19 -12.27 -1.98 8.58
C CYS A 19 -13.74 -2.06 8.12
N ALA A 20 -14.50 -1.01 8.37
CA ALA A 20 -15.93 -0.93 8.05
C ALA A 20 -16.23 -0.23 6.71
N PHE A 21 -15.24 0.43 6.07
CA PHE A 21 -15.48 1.12 4.81
C PHE A 21 -15.97 0.17 3.72
N PRO A 22 -16.92 0.61 2.84
CA PRO A 22 -17.39 -0.20 1.73
C PRO A 22 -16.27 -0.41 0.71
N ARG A 23 -16.05 -1.65 0.31
CA ARG A 23 -15.06 -2.06 -0.68
C ARG A 23 -15.72 -2.91 -1.75
N ASP A 24 -15.58 -2.52 -3.00
CA ASP A 24 -16.18 -3.23 -4.13
C ASP A 24 -15.35 -4.43 -4.56
N ARG A 25 -14.03 -4.34 -4.39
CA ARG A 25 -13.10 -5.42 -4.67
C ARG A 25 -11.81 -5.29 -3.86
N VAL A 26 -11.34 -6.44 -3.38
CA VAL A 26 -10.01 -6.59 -2.79
C VAL A 26 -9.15 -7.36 -3.78
N PHE A 27 -8.02 -6.78 -4.18
CA PHE A 27 -7.04 -7.42 -5.05
C PHE A 27 -5.91 -8.00 -4.21
N SER A 28 -5.66 -9.30 -4.33
CA SER A 28 -4.49 -9.94 -3.78
C SER A 28 -3.21 -9.41 -4.44
N TYR A 29 -2.06 -9.70 -3.85
CA TYR A 29 -0.79 -9.35 -4.49
C TYR A 29 -0.58 -10.14 -5.80
N VAL A 30 -1.15 -11.34 -5.94
CA VAL A 30 -1.12 -12.12 -7.18
C VAL A 30 -1.95 -11.44 -8.26
N ASP A 31 -3.16 -10.97 -7.94
CA ASP A 31 -3.99 -10.18 -8.88
C ASP A 31 -3.23 -8.95 -9.41
N GLN A 32 -2.44 -8.31 -8.54
CA GLN A 32 -1.63 -7.15 -8.91
C GLN A 32 -0.50 -7.53 -9.88
N LEU A 33 0.11 -8.70 -9.70
CA LEU A 33 1.14 -9.24 -10.60
C LEU A 33 0.58 -9.65 -11.96
N GLU A 34 -0.73 -9.88 -12.05
CA GLU A 34 -1.44 -10.26 -13.28
C GLU A 34 -2.16 -9.09 -13.96
N GLY A 35 -2.00 -7.88 -13.43
CA GLY A 35 -2.56 -6.66 -14.01
C GLY A 35 -4.08 -6.57 -13.90
N LEU A 36 -4.70 -7.27 -12.93
CA LEU A 36 -6.15 -7.22 -12.75
C LEU A 36 -6.63 -5.86 -12.19
N PRO A 37 -5.90 -5.17 -11.30
CA PRO A 37 -6.29 -3.83 -10.86
C PRO A 37 -6.31 -2.82 -12.01
N GLU A 38 -5.36 -2.88 -12.95
CA GLU A 38 -5.31 -2.02 -14.13
C GLU A 38 -6.58 -2.18 -14.98
N LYS A 39 -6.94 -3.41 -15.31
CA LYS A 39 -8.16 -3.73 -16.07
C LYS A 39 -9.42 -3.25 -15.37
N ALA A 40 -9.46 -3.37 -14.03
CA ALA A 40 -10.60 -2.92 -13.24
C ALA A 40 -10.73 -1.38 -13.25
N VAL A 41 -9.60 -0.66 -13.09
CA VAL A 41 -9.60 0.82 -13.16
C VAL A 41 -9.94 1.31 -14.57
N GLU A 42 -9.48 0.63 -15.62
CA GLU A 42 -9.82 0.95 -17.01
C GLU A 42 -11.33 0.87 -17.26
N ALA A 43 -12.01 -0.11 -16.66
CA ALA A 43 -13.44 -0.35 -16.83
C ALA A 43 -14.35 0.64 -16.09
N GLU A 44 -13.82 1.39 -15.12
CA GLU A 44 -14.59 2.35 -14.32
C GLU A 44 -14.31 3.79 -14.76
N ASP A 45 -15.27 4.67 -14.54
CA ASP A 45 -15.07 6.11 -14.78
C ASP A 45 -14.30 6.77 -13.63
N GLU A 46 -14.63 6.38 -12.40
CA GLU A 46 -14.08 6.95 -11.19
C GLU A 46 -13.88 5.88 -10.10
N VAL A 47 -12.70 5.90 -9.47
CA VAL A 47 -12.35 4.96 -8.40
C VAL A 47 -11.66 5.62 -7.21
N ILE A 48 -11.85 5.03 -6.03
CA ILE A 48 -11.01 5.25 -4.86
C ILE A 48 -10.06 4.06 -4.75
N LEU A 49 -8.79 4.34 -4.49
CA LEU A 49 -7.78 3.31 -4.24
C LEU A 49 -7.35 3.33 -2.78
N VAL A 50 -7.34 2.17 -2.16
CA VAL A 50 -6.79 1.93 -0.82
C VAL A 50 -5.68 0.88 -0.97
N GLY A 51 -4.43 1.26 -0.72
CA GLY A 51 -3.30 0.36 -0.92
C GLY A 51 -2.44 0.20 0.33
N TRP A 52 -2.17 -1.03 0.73
CA TRP A 52 -1.29 -1.36 1.84
C TRP A 52 0.00 -2.02 1.37
N SER A 53 1.16 -1.48 1.81
CA SER A 53 2.49 -2.07 1.54
C SER A 53 2.76 -2.19 0.02
N MET A 54 2.97 -3.41 -0.51
CA MET A 54 3.07 -3.66 -1.95
C MET A 54 1.85 -3.09 -2.70
N GLY A 55 0.64 -3.28 -2.15
CA GLY A 55 -0.59 -2.71 -2.70
C GLY A 55 -0.59 -1.17 -2.72
N GLY A 56 0.11 -0.54 -1.77
CA GLY A 56 0.35 0.90 -1.80
C GLY A 56 1.22 1.33 -2.98
N SER A 57 2.27 0.57 -3.31
CA SER A 57 3.08 0.81 -4.51
C SER A 57 2.26 0.58 -5.79
N ALA A 58 1.41 -0.45 -5.83
CA ALA A 58 0.50 -0.68 -6.95
C ALA A 58 -0.54 0.45 -7.10
N ALA A 59 -1.09 0.97 -5.99
CA ALA A 59 -1.99 2.12 -6.02
C ALA A 59 -1.30 3.39 -6.56
N LEU A 60 -0.04 3.62 -6.18
CA LEU A 60 0.77 4.71 -6.74
C LEU A 60 0.99 4.55 -8.25
N ARG A 61 1.27 3.32 -8.73
CA ARG A 61 1.40 3.03 -10.16
C ARG A 61 0.10 3.31 -10.92
N LEU A 62 -1.05 2.91 -10.37
CA LEU A 62 -2.36 3.21 -10.94
C LEU A 62 -2.65 4.70 -10.96
N ALA A 63 -2.27 5.45 -9.92
CA ALA A 63 -2.42 6.90 -9.87
C ALA A 63 -1.55 7.61 -10.93
N VAL A 64 -0.38 7.06 -11.25
CA VAL A 64 0.46 7.54 -12.37
C VAL A 64 -0.19 7.26 -13.72
N SER A 65 -0.74 6.05 -13.91
CA SER A 65 -1.29 5.60 -15.20
C SER A 65 -2.67 6.20 -15.50
N TYR A 66 -3.51 6.37 -14.49
CA TYR A 66 -4.92 6.79 -14.64
C TYR A 66 -5.30 7.96 -13.71
N PRO A 67 -4.53 9.04 -13.65
CA PRO A 67 -4.70 10.09 -12.64
C PRO A 67 -6.07 10.76 -12.68
N GLU A 68 -6.71 10.82 -13.84
CA GLU A 68 -8.03 11.43 -14.03
C GLU A 68 -9.17 10.58 -13.44
N LYS A 69 -8.96 9.24 -13.36
CA LYS A 69 -9.94 8.29 -12.83
C LYS A 69 -9.85 8.17 -11.31
N ILE A 70 -8.71 8.52 -10.70
CA ILE A 70 -8.52 8.38 -9.26
C ILE A 70 -9.14 9.59 -8.54
N LYS A 71 -10.17 9.33 -7.76
CA LYS A 71 -10.91 10.37 -7.00
C LYS A 71 -10.58 10.39 -5.51
N GLY A 72 -9.88 9.39 -5.03
CA GLY A 72 -9.35 9.30 -3.67
C GLY A 72 -8.23 8.29 -3.59
N LEU A 73 -7.20 8.58 -2.80
CA LEU A 73 -6.05 7.71 -2.63
C LEU A 73 -5.69 7.57 -1.16
N VAL A 74 -5.78 6.36 -0.62
CA VAL A 74 -5.40 6.04 0.76
C VAL A 74 -4.20 5.10 0.74
N LEU A 75 -3.08 5.56 1.23
CA LEU A 75 -1.80 4.88 1.21
C LEU A 75 -1.41 4.46 2.63
N VAL A 76 -1.33 3.16 2.86
CA VAL A 76 -1.05 2.56 4.17
C VAL A 76 0.30 1.85 4.12
N ALA A 77 1.28 2.33 4.87
CA ALA A 77 2.66 1.82 4.85
C ALA A 77 3.18 1.62 3.42
N ALA A 78 3.01 2.64 2.57
CA ALA A 78 3.33 2.60 1.14
C ALA A 78 4.69 3.22 0.82
N THR A 79 5.29 2.78 -0.27
CA THR A 79 6.57 3.32 -0.76
C THR A 79 6.60 3.43 -2.27
N ALA A 80 7.30 4.44 -2.78
CA ALA A 80 7.60 4.56 -4.21
C ALA A 80 8.70 3.59 -4.68
N ARG A 81 9.55 3.12 -3.76
CA ARG A 81 10.62 2.15 -4.00
C ARG A 81 10.90 1.38 -2.71
N MET A 82 10.87 0.06 -2.79
CA MET A 82 11.16 -0.79 -1.62
C MET A 82 12.65 -0.85 -1.33
N MET A 83 13.48 -0.94 -2.36
CA MET A 83 14.90 -1.19 -2.22
C MET A 83 15.68 0.06 -1.85
N LYS A 84 16.67 -0.11 -0.97
CA LYS A 84 17.63 0.94 -0.61
C LYS A 84 18.42 1.39 -1.84
N ASP A 85 18.67 2.70 -1.91
CA ASP A 85 19.48 3.35 -2.92
C ASP A 85 20.22 4.54 -2.31
N ASP A 86 21.14 5.16 -3.02
CA ASP A 86 21.82 6.36 -2.55
C ASP A 86 20.81 7.49 -2.26
N GLY A 87 20.82 7.96 -1.02
CA GLY A 87 19.86 8.95 -0.55
C GLY A 87 18.42 8.45 -0.38
N TRP A 88 18.15 7.15 -0.55
CA TRP A 88 16.82 6.56 -0.39
C TRP A 88 16.75 5.57 0.76
N ALA A 89 15.83 5.81 1.69
CA ALA A 89 15.57 4.93 2.82
C ALA A 89 14.70 3.74 2.38
N GLY A 90 15.34 2.61 2.16
CA GLY A 90 14.70 1.37 1.73
C GLY A 90 15.29 0.13 2.40
N MET A 91 14.90 -1.03 1.93
CA MET A 91 15.30 -2.33 2.43
C MET A 91 16.52 -2.86 1.68
N SER A 92 17.46 -3.48 2.40
CA SER A 92 18.59 -4.17 1.74
C SER A 92 18.15 -5.51 1.12
N GLU A 93 18.89 -5.98 0.10
CA GLU A 93 18.65 -7.30 -0.52
C GLU A 93 18.61 -8.44 0.52
N ARG A 94 19.55 -8.42 1.47
CA ARG A 94 19.58 -9.41 2.55
C ARG A 94 18.29 -9.41 3.38
N ARG A 95 17.73 -8.22 3.64
CA ARG A 95 16.52 -8.09 4.44
C ARG A 95 15.28 -8.52 3.65
N LEU A 96 15.22 -8.20 2.35
CA LEU A 96 14.15 -8.65 1.48
C LEU A 96 14.09 -10.19 1.41
N ALA A 97 15.24 -10.85 1.22
CA ALA A 97 15.32 -12.31 1.25
C ALA A 97 14.92 -12.91 2.62
N ALA A 98 15.25 -12.22 3.72
CA ALA A 98 14.87 -12.66 5.06
C ALA A 98 13.35 -12.61 5.30
N LEU A 99 12.59 -11.75 4.60
CA LEU A 99 11.12 -11.71 4.71
C LEU A 99 10.50 -13.04 4.25
N GLU A 100 10.95 -13.58 3.13
CA GLU A 100 10.44 -14.85 2.61
C GLU A 100 10.75 -16.00 3.56
N VAL A 101 12.00 -16.07 4.06
CA VAL A 101 12.41 -17.10 5.03
C VAL A 101 11.60 -16.99 6.31
N GLY A 102 11.45 -15.79 6.86
CA GLY A 102 10.67 -15.55 8.07
C GLY A 102 9.22 -15.98 7.91
N LEU A 103 8.57 -15.62 6.81
CA LEU A 103 7.19 -16.01 6.53
C LEU A 103 7.02 -17.54 6.50
N LYS A 104 7.93 -18.26 5.82
CA LYS A 104 7.94 -19.73 5.77
C LYS A 104 8.15 -20.37 7.14
N MET A 105 9.01 -19.79 7.97
CA MET A 105 9.33 -20.34 9.31
C MET A 105 8.20 -20.13 10.32
N THR A 106 7.47 -19.04 10.24
CA THR A 106 6.46 -18.64 11.22
C THR A 106 5.03 -18.82 10.72
N HIS A 107 4.84 -19.30 9.51
CA HIS A 107 3.53 -19.32 8.83
C HIS A 107 2.81 -17.95 8.89
N GLY A 108 3.59 -16.86 8.92
CA GLY A 108 3.10 -15.51 9.10
C GLY A 108 2.79 -15.12 10.55
N GLU A 109 2.74 -16.06 11.48
CA GLU A 109 2.45 -15.77 12.89
C GLU A 109 3.63 -15.02 13.56
N GLY A 110 3.32 -13.87 14.16
CA GLY A 110 4.31 -13.06 14.89
C GLY A 110 5.42 -12.44 14.04
N PHE A 111 5.48 -12.72 12.76
CA PHE A 111 6.57 -12.29 11.89
C PHE A 111 6.65 -10.76 11.69
N PHE A 112 5.50 -10.10 11.73
CA PHE A 112 5.39 -8.64 11.55
C PHE A 112 4.86 -7.92 12.81
N GLY A 113 5.02 -8.51 13.99
CA GLY A 113 4.60 -7.89 15.23
C GLY A 113 3.09 -7.71 15.36
N ILE A 114 2.31 -8.76 15.02
CA ILE A 114 0.85 -8.71 15.16
C ILE A 114 0.51 -8.79 16.66
N PRO A 115 -0.25 -7.83 17.19
CA PRO A 115 -0.65 -7.85 18.58
C PRO A 115 -1.55 -9.05 18.92
N ASP A 116 -1.45 -9.56 20.14
CA ASP A 116 -2.28 -10.66 20.64
C ASP A 116 -3.78 -10.38 20.41
N GLY A 117 -4.50 -11.41 19.97
CA GLY A 117 -5.94 -11.31 19.72
C GLY A 117 -6.34 -10.57 18.44
N LYS A 118 -5.40 -10.11 17.62
CA LYS A 118 -5.69 -9.56 16.31
C LYS A 118 -5.59 -10.64 15.22
N PRO A 119 -6.39 -10.53 14.14
CA PRO A 119 -6.31 -11.48 13.03
C PRO A 119 -4.93 -11.42 12.38
N ASN A 120 -4.43 -12.59 11.96
CA ASN A 120 -3.21 -12.63 11.15
C ASN A 120 -3.52 -12.25 9.70
N PRO A 121 -3.01 -11.13 9.19
CA PRO A 121 -3.27 -10.69 7.82
C PRO A 121 -2.43 -11.41 6.77
N TYR A 122 -1.47 -12.23 7.19
CA TYR A 122 -0.52 -12.88 6.29
C TYR A 122 -0.91 -14.31 5.98
N ILE A 123 -0.60 -14.75 4.77
CA ILE A 123 -0.78 -16.13 4.31
C ILE A 123 0.55 -16.67 3.79
N LEU A 124 0.78 -17.95 4.00
CA LEU A 124 1.82 -18.68 3.29
C LEU A 124 1.23 -19.15 1.95
N ASP A 125 1.72 -18.53 0.87
CA ASP A 125 1.29 -18.86 -0.49
C ASP A 125 2.31 -19.78 -1.19
N GLU A 126 2.02 -20.18 -2.41
CA GLU A 126 2.94 -20.95 -3.23
C GLU A 126 4.27 -20.22 -3.43
N GLU A 127 5.37 -20.96 -3.36
CA GLU A 127 6.72 -20.40 -3.47
C GLU A 127 6.91 -19.55 -4.73
N ARG A 128 6.30 -19.98 -5.85
CA ARG A 128 6.33 -19.25 -7.11
C ARG A 128 5.70 -17.86 -6.98
N ASN A 129 4.56 -17.74 -6.32
CA ASN A 129 3.86 -16.47 -6.13
C ASN A 129 4.66 -15.55 -5.19
N LEU A 130 5.18 -16.10 -4.09
CA LEU A 130 6.02 -15.36 -3.16
C LEU A 130 7.26 -14.79 -3.86
N ALA A 131 7.94 -15.61 -4.67
CA ALA A 131 9.11 -15.19 -5.43
C ALA A 131 8.79 -14.07 -6.44
N ARG A 132 7.68 -14.19 -7.19
CA ARG A 132 7.22 -13.14 -8.12
C ARG A 132 6.96 -11.81 -7.39
N GLY A 133 6.33 -11.86 -6.23
CA GLY A 133 6.09 -10.67 -5.40
C GLY A 133 7.40 -10.02 -4.93
N LEU A 134 8.40 -10.80 -4.54
CA LEU A 134 9.72 -10.28 -4.18
C LEU A 134 10.44 -9.63 -5.37
N VAL A 135 10.33 -10.22 -6.57
CA VAL A 135 10.85 -9.60 -7.81
C VAL A 135 10.16 -8.25 -8.05
N TYR A 136 8.83 -8.19 -7.95
CA TYR A 136 8.09 -6.93 -8.07
C TYR A 136 8.58 -5.87 -7.07
N LEU A 137 8.74 -6.22 -5.79
CA LEU A 137 9.22 -5.32 -4.75
C LEU A 137 10.66 -4.84 -5.00
N ARG A 138 11.50 -5.71 -5.56
CA ARG A 138 12.89 -5.39 -5.89
C ARG A 138 12.99 -4.42 -7.06
N GLU A 139 12.19 -4.63 -8.10
CA GLU A 139 12.30 -3.91 -9.37
C GLU A 139 11.48 -2.63 -9.43
N THR A 140 10.45 -2.50 -8.58
CA THR A 140 9.57 -1.33 -8.60
C THR A 140 10.30 -0.08 -8.12
N ASP A 141 10.38 0.90 -9.00
CA ASP A 141 10.84 2.26 -8.72
C ASP A 141 9.94 3.28 -9.42
N LEU A 142 9.09 3.93 -8.65
CA LEU A 142 8.09 4.89 -9.13
C LEU A 142 8.52 6.34 -8.95
N ARG A 143 9.73 6.60 -8.45
CA ARG A 143 10.17 7.96 -8.07
C ARG A 143 10.14 8.94 -9.25
N ALA A 144 10.65 8.52 -10.41
CA ALA A 144 10.64 9.37 -11.61
C ALA A 144 9.20 9.65 -12.06
N ALA A 145 8.38 8.61 -12.23
CA ALA A 145 6.99 8.74 -12.69
C ALA A 145 6.12 9.56 -11.71
N LEU A 146 6.33 9.44 -10.40
CA LEU A 146 5.64 10.26 -9.41
C LEU A 146 6.07 11.74 -9.47
N ASN A 147 7.33 12.04 -9.72
CA ASN A 147 7.78 13.41 -9.93
C ASN A 147 7.16 14.03 -11.20
N GLU A 148 7.05 13.26 -12.28
CA GLU A 148 6.34 13.68 -13.49
C GLU A 148 4.85 13.90 -13.25
N LEU A 149 4.19 12.99 -12.48
CA LEU A 149 2.80 13.16 -12.09
C LEU A 149 2.58 14.44 -11.29
N LYS A 150 3.46 14.71 -10.31
CA LYS A 150 3.45 15.95 -9.53
C LYS A 150 3.60 17.18 -10.44
N ALA A 151 4.59 17.17 -11.32
CA ALA A 151 4.86 18.30 -12.23
C ALA A 151 3.69 18.56 -13.20
N SER A 152 2.99 17.50 -13.62
CA SER A 152 1.84 17.62 -14.52
C SER A 152 0.58 18.17 -13.82
N GLY A 153 0.48 18.06 -12.51
CA GLY A 153 -0.71 18.47 -11.74
C GLY A 153 -1.99 17.70 -12.08
N ARG A 154 -1.88 16.55 -12.75
CA ARG A 154 -3.06 15.78 -13.20
C ARG A 154 -3.81 15.11 -12.05
N LEU A 155 -3.11 14.62 -11.00
CA LEU A 155 -3.77 14.03 -9.84
C LEU A 155 -4.23 15.12 -8.88
N LYS A 156 -5.54 15.33 -8.82
CA LYS A 156 -6.17 16.38 -8.00
C LYS A 156 -6.96 15.83 -6.82
N CYS A 157 -7.04 14.51 -6.67
CA CYS A 157 -7.84 13.89 -5.63
C CYS A 157 -7.23 14.11 -4.23
N PRO A 158 -8.06 14.00 -3.15
CA PRO A 158 -7.54 13.92 -1.80
C PRO A 158 -6.70 12.65 -1.62
N VAL A 159 -5.64 12.81 -0.82
CA VAL A 159 -4.71 11.72 -0.50
C VAL A 159 -4.57 11.62 1.02
N ALA A 160 -4.66 10.41 1.55
CA ALA A 160 -4.36 10.11 2.95
C ALA A 160 -3.19 9.12 3.03
N ILE A 161 -2.23 9.38 3.91
CA ILE A 161 -1.01 8.58 4.11
C ILE A 161 -0.94 8.16 5.57
N PHE A 162 -0.81 6.87 5.82
CA PHE A 162 -0.60 6.28 7.14
C PHE A 162 0.74 5.55 7.17
N GLN A 163 1.55 5.84 8.19
CA GLN A 163 2.88 5.24 8.33
C GLN A 163 3.23 5.06 9.81
N SER A 164 3.76 3.88 10.19
CA SER A 164 4.32 3.68 11.52
C SER A 164 5.69 4.35 11.65
N GLU A 165 5.94 4.97 12.81
CA GLU A 165 7.16 5.73 13.07
C GLU A 165 8.43 4.87 12.98
N ARG A 166 8.35 3.60 13.37
CA ARG A 166 9.48 2.66 13.41
C ARG A 166 9.25 1.41 12.58
N ASP A 167 8.41 1.50 11.53
CA ASP A 167 8.16 0.40 10.60
C ASP A 167 9.48 -0.16 10.08
N GLY A 168 9.66 -1.45 10.29
CA GLY A 168 10.86 -2.14 9.86
C GLY A 168 10.85 -2.57 8.39
N ILE A 169 9.71 -2.52 7.72
CA ILE A 169 9.51 -2.93 6.33
C ILE A 169 9.56 -1.71 5.41
N VAL A 170 8.63 -0.77 5.60
CA VAL A 170 8.59 0.51 4.88
C VAL A 170 9.04 1.61 5.84
N ARG A 171 10.15 2.26 5.53
CA ARG A 171 10.76 3.28 6.38
C ARG A 171 9.88 4.53 6.46
N ALA A 172 9.84 5.16 7.64
CA ALA A 172 9.02 6.32 7.92
C ALA A 172 9.30 7.51 6.96
N GLU A 173 10.54 7.64 6.47
CA GLU A 173 10.96 8.65 5.52
C GLU A 173 10.15 8.60 4.20
N ASN A 174 9.58 7.44 3.87
CA ASN A 174 8.72 7.30 2.68
C ASN A 174 7.44 8.15 2.78
N ALA A 175 6.88 8.30 3.98
CA ALA A 175 5.71 9.16 4.18
C ALA A 175 6.03 10.63 3.86
N ALA A 176 7.21 11.12 4.27
CA ALA A 176 7.66 12.48 3.96
C ALA A 176 7.88 12.67 2.45
N TYR A 177 8.47 11.67 1.77
CA TYR A 177 8.60 11.69 0.32
C TYR A 177 7.24 11.74 -0.37
N LEU A 178 6.31 10.87 0.00
CA LEU A 178 4.96 10.84 -0.58
C LEU A 178 4.20 12.16 -0.32
N LYS A 179 4.36 12.75 0.87
CA LYS A 179 3.82 14.08 1.15
C LYS A 179 4.42 15.15 0.24
N SER A 180 5.69 15.03 -0.12
CA SER A 180 6.31 15.96 -1.07
C SER A 180 5.77 15.80 -2.50
N ILE A 181 5.36 14.59 -2.90
CA ILE A 181 4.71 14.31 -4.17
C ILE A 181 3.27 14.84 -4.18
N PHE A 182 2.53 14.61 -3.09
CA PHE A 182 1.12 14.98 -2.90
C PHE A 182 1.00 16.06 -1.81
N PRO A 183 1.25 17.34 -2.12
CA PRO A 183 1.23 18.42 -1.11
C PRO A 183 -0.11 18.54 -0.38
N GLN A 184 -1.22 18.14 -1.00
CA GLN A 184 -2.56 18.12 -0.42
C GLN A 184 -2.79 16.95 0.56
N ALA A 185 -1.90 15.96 0.60
CA ALA A 185 -2.11 14.75 1.40
C ALA A 185 -2.19 15.06 2.90
N SER A 186 -3.10 14.42 3.63
CA SER A 186 -3.00 14.25 5.06
C SER A 186 -1.98 13.15 5.38
N VAL A 187 -1.17 13.34 6.41
CA VAL A 187 -0.19 12.33 6.87
C VAL A 187 -0.45 12.03 8.33
N THR A 188 -0.68 10.76 8.65
CA THR A 188 -0.83 10.26 10.01
C THR A 188 0.35 9.34 10.33
N MET A 189 1.21 9.80 11.24
CA MET A 189 2.27 8.97 11.81
C MET A 189 1.70 8.18 12.99
N VAL A 190 1.82 6.87 12.93
CA VAL A 190 1.30 5.95 13.94
C VAL A 190 2.45 5.57 14.88
N PRO A 191 2.33 5.86 16.20
CA PRO A 191 3.33 5.41 17.17
C PRO A 191 3.49 3.89 17.11
N GLY A 192 4.74 3.40 17.12
CA GLY A 192 5.01 1.97 17.09
C GLY A 192 5.83 1.53 15.89
N SER A 193 5.92 0.22 15.70
CA SER A 193 6.72 -0.44 14.66
C SER A 193 5.91 -1.37 13.75
N GLU A 194 4.62 -1.45 13.97
CA GLU A 194 3.71 -2.35 13.28
C GLU A 194 3.58 -1.99 11.81
N HIS A 195 3.74 -2.99 10.94
CA HIS A 195 3.55 -2.83 9.50
C HIS A 195 2.11 -3.06 9.07
N ALA A 196 1.39 -3.92 9.79
CA ALA A 196 0.02 -4.33 9.48
C ALA A 196 -1.01 -3.29 9.96
N LEU A 197 -0.86 -2.05 9.54
CA LEU A 197 -1.72 -0.94 9.96
C LEU A 197 -3.22 -1.14 9.72
N PRO A 198 -3.69 -1.89 8.71
CA PRO A 198 -5.14 -2.15 8.57
C PRO A 198 -5.77 -2.83 9.80
N ILE A 199 -5.02 -3.65 10.54
CA ILE A 199 -5.51 -4.29 11.76
C ILE A 199 -5.22 -3.49 13.04
N ILE A 200 -4.35 -2.48 12.96
CA ILE A 200 -3.94 -1.66 14.12
C ILE A 200 -4.81 -0.41 14.26
N ILE A 201 -5.09 0.25 13.13
CA ILE A 201 -5.81 1.53 13.09
C ILE A 201 -7.02 1.50 12.14
N PRO A 202 -7.90 0.47 12.18
CA PRO A 202 -8.99 0.34 11.22
C PRO A 202 -9.89 1.57 11.17
N ASP A 203 -10.28 2.11 12.32
CA ASP A 203 -11.17 3.29 12.42
C ASP A 203 -10.58 4.54 11.75
N ALA A 204 -9.26 4.73 11.86
CA ALA A 204 -8.59 5.86 11.20
C ALA A 204 -8.57 5.71 9.68
N ILE A 205 -8.41 4.48 9.18
CA ILE A 205 -8.48 4.18 7.75
C ILE A 205 -9.91 4.37 7.25
N ASP A 206 -10.94 3.91 7.99
CA ASP A 206 -12.35 4.11 7.67
C ASP A 206 -12.69 5.60 7.55
N ALA A 207 -12.23 6.40 8.50
CA ALA A 207 -12.42 7.84 8.46
C ALA A 207 -11.76 8.48 7.24
N ALA A 208 -10.54 8.03 6.87
CA ALA A 208 -9.83 8.53 5.71
C ALA A 208 -10.53 8.16 4.40
N VAL A 209 -10.97 6.90 4.23
CA VAL A 209 -11.74 6.47 3.05
C VAL A 209 -13.02 7.28 2.93
N SER A 210 -13.72 7.50 4.04
CA SER A 210 -14.93 8.35 4.07
C SER A 210 -14.61 9.80 3.68
N ALA A 211 -13.47 10.33 4.11
CA ALA A 211 -13.06 11.71 3.80
C ALA A 211 -12.69 11.88 2.32
N VAL A 212 -11.95 10.94 1.73
CA VAL A 212 -11.57 11.00 0.31
C VAL A 212 -12.76 10.70 -0.63
N ASN A 213 -13.84 10.09 -0.13
CA ASN A 213 -15.05 9.79 -0.89
C ASN A 213 -16.03 10.98 -0.97
N ARG A 214 -15.76 12.07 -0.26
CA ARG A 214 -16.65 13.24 -0.32
C ARG A 214 -16.43 14.00 -1.63
N PRO A 215 -17.52 14.40 -2.33
CA PRO A 215 -17.35 15.25 -3.49
C PRO A 215 -16.62 16.54 -3.08
N TYR A 216 -15.68 16.96 -3.89
CA TYR A 216 -15.09 18.29 -3.74
C TYR A 216 -16.21 19.33 -3.91
N SER A 217 -16.52 20.06 -2.85
CA SER A 217 -17.41 21.23 -2.88
C SER A 217 -16.72 22.44 -3.49
#